data_30294fc3f237976381fa6ff6f6bf8680
#
_entry.id   30294fc3f237976381fa6ff6f6bf8680
#
_cell.length_a   1.000
_cell.length_b   1.000
_cell.length_c   1.000
_cell.angle_alpha   90.00
_cell.angle_beta   90.00
_cell.angle_gamma   90.00
#
_symmetry.space_group_name_H-M   'P 1'
#
loop_
_entity.id
_entity.type
_entity.pdbx_description
1 polymer ?
#
loop_
_entity_poly.entity_id
_entity_poly.type
_entity_poly.pdbx_seq_one_letter_code
_entity_poly.pdbx_strand_id
1 'polypeptide(L)'
;MNRKTDFPLRLRKAGLLLALAVMLTMLTAAVPAAEAEGAPETTPAAVHYTIPEDAPEAPMPVYDNYGAAPVDEAYRLDEVIQKARESGLLGADETVAFRSDAPFYRGMYARNIEYYLDDSILVILWKENIEGKCCTFAEVKIADPSQLRRKLAEDTYGSEYQYFASELHEQVNAVVTMNADYYLPREFGIVVNNRELCRFNTDYYAEGYSKYNCVDTLFVNSSGDFLYKKMGEENTPESIESFIRDNDILFSVAFGPVLVENGEPQPCTWYPLGEVNLGYSRAGIGQMGKGHYLYMSLNHGSQEARWTVTEFARHFAEKPVQTAYCLDGGQTGEVYFCGSVYNYIDFGVERRVSDILYFATAVPSAEEPGA
;
A
#
# COMPACT_ATOMS: atom_id res chain seq x y z
N MET A 1 29.78 54.73 -28.60
CA MET A 1 29.45 55.87 -27.76
C MET A 1 28.99 55.34 -26.43
N ASN A 2 29.93 55.12 -25.54
CA ASN A 2 30.40 55.93 -24.42
C ASN A 2 29.25 56.51 -23.56
N ARG A 3 29.06 56.01 -22.35
CA ARG A 3 29.69 56.55 -21.12
C ARG A 3 29.38 55.64 -19.91
N LYS A 4 30.47 55.39 -19.22
CA LYS A 4 30.62 54.97 -17.83
C LYS A 4 30.22 56.12 -16.88
N THR A 5 29.88 55.81 -15.65
CA THR A 5 30.36 56.44 -14.38
C THR A 5 29.74 55.65 -13.22
N ASP A 6 30.45 54.91 -12.45
CA ASP A 6 31.39 55.20 -11.35
C ASP A 6 30.67 55.32 -9.99
N PHE A 7 31.18 54.47 -9.08
CA PHE A 7 31.05 54.35 -7.62
C PHE A 7 31.41 55.66 -6.88
N PRO A 8 31.08 55.84 -5.58
CA PRO A 8 32.03 55.30 -4.59
C PRO A 8 31.47 54.79 -3.24
N LEU A 9 32.29 53.87 -2.69
CA LEU A 9 32.39 53.41 -1.32
C LEU A 9 32.57 54.59 -0.31
N ARG A 10 31.98 54.48 0.89
CA ARG A 10 32.57 55.00 2.11
C ARG A 10 32.31 54.14 3.35
N LEU A 11 33.39 53.60 3.88
CA LEU A 11 33.56 53.08 5.23
C LEU A 11 33.50 54.20 6.28
N ARG A 12 33.04 53.91 7.49
CA ARG A 12 33.58 54.38 8.80
C ARG A 12 32.97 53.52 9.91
N LYS A 13 33.71 52.80 10.50
CA LYS A 13 34.55 52.56 11.70
C LYS A 13 34.02 53.20 13.01
N ALA A 14 33.97 52.29 14.01
CA ALA A 14 34.38 52.37 15.41
C ALA A 14 33.40 52.90 16.46
N GLY A 15 33.38 52.15 17.56
CA GLY A 15 32.96 52.57 18.87
C GLY A 15 32.75 51.45 19.88
N LEU A 16 33.84 50.89 20.37
CA LEU A 16 33.94 50.03 21.55
C LEU A 16 33.76 50.87 22.80
N LEU A 17 32.87 50.48 23.74
CA LEU A 17 32.97 50.96 25.13
C LEU A 17 32.47 49.86 26.09
N LEU A 18 33.42 49.40 26.85
CA LEU A 18 33.42 48.55 28.02
C LEU A 18 32.97 49.39 29.25
N ALA A 19 32.03 48.87 30.03
CA ALA A 19 31.83 49.36 31.41
C ALA A 19 31.53 48.18 32.33
N LEU A 20 32.51 47.86 33.12
CA LEU A 20 32.53 47.00 34.27
C LEU A 20 31.91 47.75 35.48
N ALA A 21 30.98 47.15 36.18
CA ALA A 21 30.61 47.55 37.53
C ALA A 21 30.36 46.33 38.41
N VAL A 22 31.18 46.27 39.42
CA VAL A 22 31.35 45.22 40.42
C VAL A 22 30.51 45.59 41.66
N MET A 23 30.02 44.56 42.34
CA MET A 23 29.62 44.38 43.74
C MET A 23 28.33 45.02 44.28
N LEU A 24 27.48 44.23 44.86
CA LEU A 24 27.41 44.06 46.31
C LEU A 24 26.61 42.82 46.71
N THR A 25 27.20 41.95 47.51
CA THR A 25 26.67 40.79 48.20
C THR A 25 25.61 41.18 49.22
N MET A 26 24.43 40.49 49.18
CA MET A 26 23.65 40.24 50.38
C MET A 26 23.30 38.77 50.45
N LEU A 27 23.90 38.13 51.43
CA LEU A 27 23.68 36.76 51.84
C LEU A 27 22.30 36.67 52.55
N THR A 28 21.28 36.12 51.91
CA THR A 28 20.09 35.62 52.58
C THR A 28 20.02 34.13 52.35
N ALA A 29 20.24 33.39 53.42
CA ALA A 29 20.09 31.94 53.40
C ALA A 29 18.59 31.59 53.11
N ALA A 30 18.34 31.15 51.89
CA ALA A 30 17.09 30.50 51.56
C ALA A 30 17.26 29.00 51.82
N VAL A 31 16.45 28.46 52.65
CA VAL A 31 16.28 27.02 52.85
C VAL A 31 15.91 26.38 51.49
N PRO A 32 16.61 25.34 51.01
CA PRO A 32 16.18 24.68 49.80
C PRO A 32 14.82 24.01 50.05
N ALA A 33 13.78 24.43 49.35
CA ALA A 33 12.58 23.68 49.21
C ALA A 33 13.00 22.32 48.53
N ALA A 34 12.67 21.23 49.18
CA ALA A 34 12.83 19.93 48.59
C ALA A 34 12.02 19.91 47.30
N GLU A 35 12.72 19.83 46.16
CA GLU A 35 12.11 19.47 44.89
C GLU A 35 11.50 18.11 45.10
N ALA A 36 10.17 18.04 45.02
CA ALA A 36 9.46 16.76 44.90
C ALA A 36 9.96 16.15 43.58
N GLU A 37 10.76 15.09 43.66
CA GLU A 37 11.03 14.24 42.51
C GLU A 37 9.68 13.85 41.90
N GLY A 38 9.38 14.44 40.74
CA GLY A 38 8.25 14.03 39.92
C GLY A 38 8.45 12.54 39.65
N ALA A 39 7.46 11.73 40.03
CA ALA A 39 7.42 10.34 39.60
C ALA A 39 7.67 10.31 38.08
N PRO A 40 8.48 9.39 37.58
CA PRO A 40 8.69 9.28 36.13
C PRO A 40 7.33 9.12 35.46
N GLU A 41 6.99 10.01 34.53
CA GLU A 41 5.85 9.81 33.64
C GLU A 41 6.13 8.50 32.91
N THR A 42 5.43 7.45 33.33
CA THR A 42 5.44 6.20 32.57
C THR A 42 4.67 6.47 31.29
N THR A 43 5.41 6.63 30.19
CA THR A 43 4.83 6.60 28.85
C THR A 43 4.02 5.30 28.76
N PRO A 44 2.72 5.34 28.44
CA PRO A 44 1.96 4.12 28.26
C PRO A 44 2.69 3.22 27.27
N ALA A 45 2.80 1.93 27.58
CA ALA A 45 3.34 0.96 26.66
C ALA A 45 2.56 1.04 25.34
N ALA A 46 3.25 1.01 24.21
CA ALA A 46 2.62 1.03 22.90
C ALA A 46 1.73 -0.23 22.78
N VAL A 47 0.46 -0.03 22.44
CA VAL A 47 -0.46 -1.15 22.22
C VAL A 47 -0.05 -1.86 20.94
N HIS A 48 0.20 -3.14 21.01
CA HIS A 48 0.47 -4.00 19.87
C HIS A 48 -0.86 -4.55 19.32
N TYR A 49 -1.05 -4.47 18.02
CA TYR A 49 -2.21 -5.05 17.33
C TYR A 49 -1.74 -6.24 16.51
N THR A 50 -2.53 -7.31 16.44
CA THR A 50 -2.22 -8.47 15.60
C THR A 50 -3.48 -9.27 15.27
N ILE A 51 -3.43 -10.04 14.19
CA ILE A 51 -4.35 -11.13 13.92
C ILE A 51 -3.55 -12.41 14.12
N PRO A 52 -3.89 -13.30 15.06
CA PRO A 52 -3.19 -14.56 15.25
C PRO A 52 -3.08 -15.34 13.92
N GLU A 53 -1.93 -15.96 13.69
CA GLU A 53 -1.67 -16.66 12.41
C GLU A 53 -2.63 -17.83 12.20
N ASP A 54 -3.04 -18.49 13.29
CA ASP A 54 -3.98 -19.61 13.31
C ASP A 54 -5.45 -19.19 13.38
N ALA A 55 -5.73 -17.86 13.43
CA ALA A 55 -7.12 -17.38 13.42
C ALA A 55 -7.76 -17.65 12.06
N PRO A 56 -8.87 -18.41 12.00
CA PRO A 56 -9.53 -18.75 10.74
C PRO A 56 -10.12 -17.50 10.06
N GLU A 57 -10.52 -16.51 10.84
CA GLU A 57 -11.13 -15.28 10.38
C GLU A 57 -10.50 -14.08 11.11
N ALA A 58 -10.44 -12.96 10.42
CA ALA A 58 -10.08 -11.68 11.04
C ALA A 58 -11.20 -11.18 11.98
N PRO A 59 -10.91 -10.29 12.92
CA PRO A 59 -11.93 -9.58 13.67
C PRO A 59 -12.92 -8.87 12.76
N MET A 60 -14.18 -8.82 13.15
CA MET A 60 -15.21 -8.11 12.39
C MET A 60 -14.96 -6.60 12.42
N PRO A 61 -14.92 -5.91 11.27
CA PRO A 61 -14.79 -4.46 11.24
C PRO A 61 -16.03 -3.80 11.89
N VAL A 62 -15.79 -2.69 12.58
CA VAL A 62 -16.86 -1.92 13.24
C VAL A 62 -17.50 -0.98 12.22
N TYR A 63 -18.80 -1.10 11.99
CA TYR A 63 -19.50 -0.33 10.95
C TYR A 63 -19.39 1.19 11.14
N ASP A 64 -19.42 1.67 12.38
CA ASP A 64 -19.33 3.10 12.69
C ASP A 64 -17.97 3.74 12.35
N ASN A 65 -16.96 2.93 12.08
CA ASN A 65 -15.64 3.38 11.64
C ASN A 65 -15.56 3.64 10.13
N TYR A 66 -16.57 3.21 9.35
CA TYR A 66 -16.71 3.59 7.95
C TYR A 66 -17.25 5.00 7.83
N GLY A 67 -16.73 5.75 6.88
CA GLY A 67 -17.21 7.08 6.59
C GLY A 67 -17.03 7.45 5.14
N ALA A 68 -17.69 8.55 4.74
CA ALA A 68 -17.58 9.10 3.39
C ALA A 68 -17.60 10.63 3.42
N ALA A 69 -16.88 11.23 2.48
CA ALA A 69 -16.94 12.67 2.22
C ALA A 69 -17.17 12.92 0.72
N PRO A 70 -18.05 13.88 0.35
CA PRO A 70 -18.09 14.37 -1.01
C PRO A 70 -16.73 14.90 -1.47
N VAL A 71 -16.41 14.78 -2.76
CA VAL A 71 -15.13 15.27 -3.30
C VAL A 71 -14.91 16.78 -3.06
N ASP A 72 -16.00 17.56 -2.93
CA ASP A 72 -15.93 18.99 -2.62
C ASP A 72 -15.63 19.26 -1.12
N GLU A 73 -15.72 18.24 -0.29
CA GLU A 73 -15.41 18.28 1.14
C GLU A 73 -14.22 17.39 1.48
N ALA A 74 -13.34 17.15 0.51
CA ALA A 74 -12.16 16.30 0.63
C ALA A 74 -11.25 16.68 1.81
N TYR A 75 -11.22 17.95 2.20
CA TYR A 75 -10.45 18.43 3.36
C TYR A 75 -10.85 17.77 4.69
N ARG A 76 -12.05 17.17 4.78
CA ARG A 76 -12.45 16.41 5.98
C ARG A 76 -11.61 15.16 6.19
N LEU A 77 -10.97 14.64 5.14
CA LEU A 77 -10.06 13.50 5.25
C LEU A 77 -8.75 13.89 5.94
N ASP A 78 -8.37 15.18 5.91
CA ASP A 78 -7.21 15.68 6.64
C ASP A 78 -7.38 15.45 8.16
N GLU A 79 -8.63 15.55 8.67
CA GLU A 79 -8.95 15.24 10.07
C GLU A 79 -8.83 13.73 10.36
N VAL A 80 -9.21 12.87 9.42
CA VAL A 80 -9.10 11.41 9.54
C VAL A 80 -7.62 11.00 9.56
N ILE A 81 -6.82 11.56 8.65
CA ILE A 81 -5.38 11.34 8.58
C ILE A 81 -4.70 11.83 9.87
N GLN A 82 -5.12 13.01 10.38
CA GLN A 82 -4.60 13.55 11.62
C GLN A 82 -4.90 12.63 12.83
N LYS A 83 -6.09 12.06 12.91
CA LYS A 83 -6.43 11.07 13.95
C LYS A 83 -5.55 9.83 13.87
N ALA A 84 -5.27 9.32 12.66
CA ALA A 84 -4.36 8.19 12.46
C ALA A 84 -2.92 8.53 12.90
N ARG A 85 -2.48 9.79 12.77
CA ARG A 85 -1.19 10.25 13.30
C ARG A 85 -1.20 10.35 14.82
N GLU A 86 -2.26 10.87 15.39
CA GLU A 86 -2.42 11.02 16.84
C GLU A 86 -2.50 9.68 17.57
N SER A 87 -3.10 8.65 16.95
CA SER A 87 -3.09 7.27 17.48
C SER A 87 -1.75 6.55 17.32
N GLY A 88 -0.82 7.10 16.50
CA GLY A 88 0.46 6.46 16.19
C GLY A 88 0.40 5.40 15.09
N LEU A 89 -0.77 5.15 14.51
CA LEU A 89 -0.93 4.24 13.36
C LEU A 89 -0.15 4.76 12.14
N LEU A 90 -0.21 6.06 11.89
CA LEU A 90 0.54 6.73 10.84
C LEU A 90 1.66 7.59 11.47
N GLY A 91 2.89 7.41 11.01
CA GLY A 91 4.04 8.20 11.49
C GLY A 91 3.84 9.71 11.24
N ALA A 92 4.40 10.57 12.11
CA ALA A 92 4.23 12.02 12.04
C ALA A 92 4.66 12.58 10.67
N ASP A 93 5.79 12.09 10.13
CA ASP A 93 6.37 12.51 8.84
C ASP A 93 6.11 11.49 7.72
N GLU A 94 5.29 10.45 7.97
CA GLU A 94 4.99 9.43 6.98
C GLU A 94 4.15 10.02 5.85
N THR A 95 4.59 9.82 4.61
CA THR A 95 3.91 10.33 3.41
C THR A 95 2.63 9.54 3.16
N VAL A 96 1.51 10.23 2.91
CA VAL A 96 0.25 9.67 2.41
C VAL A 96 0.11 9.99 0.92
N ALA A 97 -0.52 9.08 0.18
CA ALA A 97 -0.81 9.27 -1.24
C ALA A 97 -2.06 10.13 -1.47
N PHE A 98 -3.03 10.05 -0.55
CA PHE A 98 -4.23 10.88 -0.60
C PHE A 98 -3.90 12.35 -0.38
N ARG A 99 -4.52 13.22 -1.18
CA ARG A 99 -4.41 14.68 -1.05
C ARG A 99 -5.79 15.32 -1.19
N SER A 100 -6.14 16.21 -0.28
CA SER A 100 -7.42 16.94 -0.30
C SER A 100 -7.59 17.87 -1.50
N ASP A 101 -6.49 18.21 -2.20
CA ASP A 101 -6.45 19.02 -3.42
C ASP A 101 -6.25 18.19 -4.71
N ALA A 102 -6.37 16.87 -4.65
CA ALA A 102 -6.18 15.99 -5.80
C ALA A 102 -7.18 16.32 -6.95
N PRO A 103 -6.83 16.00 -8.21
CA PRO A 103 -7.72 16.21 -9.35
C PRO A 103 -8.84 15.14 -9.36
N PHE A 104 -9.76 15.22 -8.41
CA PHE A 104 -10.82 14.23 -8.24
C PHE A 104 -11.65 14.04 -9.50
N TYR A 105 -11.98 12.76 -9.79
CA TYR A 105 -12.82 12.43 -10.93
C TYR A 105 -14.29 12.81 -10.67
N ARG A 106 -14.89 13.54 -11.60
CA ARG A 106 -16.27 14.07 -11.51
C ARG A 106 -17.18 13.58 -12.64
N GLY A 107 -16.73 12.59 -13.41
CA GLY A 107 -17.50 12.01 -14.52
C GLY A 107 -18.52 10.96 -14.07
N MET A 108 -18.97 10.15 -15.02
CA MET A 108 -20.05 9.16 -14.83
C MET A 108 -19.78 8.14 -13.70
N TYR A 109 -18.51 7.83 -13.41
CA TYR A 109 -18.11 6.90 -12.37
C TYR A 109 -17.64 7.59 -11.09
N ALA A 110 -17.98 8.87 -10.91
CA ALA A 110 -17.63 9.58 -9.70
C ALA A 110 -18.29 8.94 -8.46
N ARG A 111 -17.56 8.89 -7.38
CA ARG A 111 -18.04 8.47 -6.04
C ARG A 111 -17.51 9.42 -4.99
N ASN A 112 -18.09 9.38 -3.82
CA ASN A 112 -17.53 9.99 -2.62
C ASN A 112 -16.14 9.39 -2.34
N ILE A 113 -15.32 10.13 -1.62
CA ILE A 113 -14.14 9.60 -0.96
C ILE A 113 -14.67 8.79 0.22
N GLU A 114 -14.27 7.53 0.31
CA GLU A 114 -14.71 6.63 1.37
C GLU A 114 -13.50 6.25 2.24
N TYR A 115 -13.74 5.99 3.53
CA TYR A 115 -12.66 5.62 4.45
C TYR A 115 -13.14 4.69 5.55
N TYR A 116 -12.19 3.98 6.13
CA TYR A 116 -12.32 3.27 7.40
C TYR A 116 -11.14 3.64 8.29
N LEU A 117 -11.39 3.91 9.56
CA LEU A 117 -10.34 4.18 10.53
C LEU A 117 -10.69 3.55 11.88
N ASP A 118 -9.78 2.67 12.35
CA ASP A 118 -9.71 2.26 13.75
C ASP A 118 -8.25 2.35 14.24
N ASP A 119 -7.97 1.86 15.44
CA ASP A 119 -6.63 1.95 16.04
C ASP A 119 -5.59 1.10 15.32
N SER A 120 -5.99 0.13 14.49
CA SER A 120 -5.12 -0.82 13.81
C SER A 120 -5.00 -0.61 12.30
N ILE A 121 -5.95 0.06 11.67
CA ILE A 121 -5.97 0.21 10.21
C ILE A 121 -6.63 1.53 9.78
N LEU A 122 -6.01 2.18 8.79
CA LEU A 122 -6.59 3.26 7.99
C LEU A 122 -6.73 2.79 6.54
N VAL A 123 -7.91 2.97 5.97
CA VAL A 123 -8.18 2.79 4.53
C VAL A 123 -8.80 4.06 3.99
N ILE A 124 -8.30 4.57 2.87
CA ILE A 124 -8.88 5.70 2.13
C ILE A 124 -9.05 5.32 0.68
N LEU A 125 -10.26 5.49 0.14
CA LEU A 125 -10.58 5.24 -1.26
C LEU A 125 -11.02 6.53 -1.95
N TRP A 126 -10.41 6.81 -3.11
CA TRP A 126 -10.79 7.97 -3.93
C TRP A 126 -10.59 7.69 -5.41
N LYS A 127 -11.08 8.61 -6.24
CA LYS A 127 -10.92 8.56 -7.69
C LYS A 127 -10.33 9.86 -8.21
N GLU A 128 -9.29 9.75 -9.02
CA GLU A 128 -8.68 10.89 -9.70
C GLU A 128 -8.95 10.88 -11.21
N ASN A 129 -8.98 12.08 -11.78
CA ASN A 129 -8.94 12.27 -13.22
C ASN A 129 -7.47 12.40 -13.65
N ILE A 130 -6.95 11.37 -14.28
CA ILE A 130 -5.60 11.38 -14.84
C ILE A 130 -5.73 11.28 -16.36
N GLU A 131 -5.31 12.32 -17.06
CA GLU A 131 -5.40 12.41 -18.54
C GLU A 131 -6.82 12.13 -19.08
N GLY A 132 -7.86 12.61 -18.39
CA GLY A 132 -9.25 12.38 -18.76
C GLY A 132 -9.84 11.02 -18.36
N LYS A 133 -9.07 10.17 -17.69
CA LYS A 133 -9.46 8.82 -17.29
C LYS A 133 -9.77 8.74 -15.81
N CYS A 134 -10.70 7.84 -15.44
CA CYS A 134 -11.06 7.57 -14.05
C CYS A 134 -10.08 6.54 -13.47
N CYS A 135 -9.19 6.99 -12.59
CA CYS A 135 -8.29 6.15 -11.84
C CYS A 135 -8.78 6.02 -10.40
N THR A 136 -8.94 4.80 -9.93
CA THR A 136 -9.34 4.49 -8.56
C THR A 136 -8.11 4.15 -7.72
N PHE A 137 -8.07 4.67 -6.51
CA PHE A 137 -7.04 4.40 -5.53
C PHE A 137 -7.66 3.86 -4.24
N ALA A 138 -6.92 2.96 -3.58
CA ALA A 138 -7.16 2.57 -2.20
C ALA A 138 -5.81 2.60 -1.46
N GLU A 139 -5.67 3.54 -0.54
CA GLU A 139 -4.51 3.63 0.34
C GLU A 139 -4.82 2.91 1.63
N VAL A 140 -3.89 2.07 2.08
CA VAL A 140 -4.06 1.24 3.28
C VAL A 140 -2.84 1.36 4.16
N LYS A 141 -3.03 1.78 5.41
CA LYS A 141 -2.02 1.73 6.46
C LYS A 141 -2.47 0.76 7.54
N ILE A 142 -1.60 -0.19 7.88
CA ILE A 142 -1.84 -1.20 8.92
C ILE A 142 -0.83 -1.07 10.06
N ALA A 143 -1.25 -1.44 11.26
CA ALA A 143 -0.39 -1.46 12.45
C ALA A 143 0.54 -2.68 12.45
N ASP A 144 0.07 -3.83 11.95
CA ASP A 144 0.79 -5.09 11.97
C ASP A 144 0.67 -5.84 10.62
N PRO A 145 1.75 -6.47 10.13
CA PRO A 145 1.75 -7.21 8.86
C PRO A 145 0.69 -8.32 8.76
N SER A 146 0.26 -8.91 9.88
CA SER A 146 -0.77 -9.94 9.91
C SER A 146 -2.12 -9.50 9.34
N GLN A 147 -2.31 -8.19 9.16
CA GLN A 147 -3.52 -7.60 8.61
C GLN A 147 -3.58 -7.65 7.06
N LEU A 148 -2.43 -7.86 6.37
CA LEU A 148 -2.38 -8.13 4.93
C LEU A 148 -2.44 -9.63 4.70
N ARG A 149 -3.53 -10.11 4.15
CA ARG A 149 -3.82 -11.54 4.00
C ARG A 149 -4.28 -11.89 2.59
N ARG A 150 -4.20 -13.16 2.26
CA ARG A 150 -4.74 -13.77 1.04
C ARG A 150 -5.83 -14.79 1.42
N LYS A 151 -6.93 -14.79 0.68
CA LYS A 151 -7.95 -15.82 0.75
C LYS A 151 -8.02 -16.55 -0.58
N LEU A 152 -7.82 -17.87 -0.54
CA LEU A 152 -8.08 -18.75 -1.66
C LEU A 152 -9.54 -19.20 -1.66
N ALA A 153 -10.10 -19.47 -2.83
CA ALA A 153 -11.35 -20.20 -2.96
C ALA A 153 -11.22 -21.56 -2.24
N GLU A 154 -12.17 -21.89 -1.35
CA GLU A 154 -12.18 -23.12 -0.53
C GLU A 154 -10.92 -23.30 0.35
N ASP A 155 -10.18 -22.21 0.65
CA ASP A 155 -8.93 -22.26 1.41
C ASP A 155 -7.87 -23.23 0.85
N THR A 156 -8.02 -23.62 -0.42
CA THR A 156 -7.22 -24.66 -1.04
C THR A 156 -6.64 -24.21 -2.36
N TYR A 157 -5.31 -24.32 -2.50
CA TYR A 157 -4.66 -24.14 -3.78
C TYR A 157 -5.10 -25.23 -4.78
N GLY A 158 -5.44 -24.81 -6.02
CA GLY A 158 -5.87 -25.71 -7.08
C GLY A 158 -7.33 -26.17 -6.97
N SER A 159 -8.13 -25.56 -6.08
CA SER A 159 -9.58 -25.76 -6.09
C SER A 159 -10.17 -25.43 -7.47
N GLU A 160 -11.11 -26.25 -7.94
CA GLU A 160 -11.89 -25.99 -9.17
C GLU A 160 -12.93 -24.88 -8.96
N TYR A 161 -13.22 -24.51 -7.71
CA TYR A 161 -14.21 -23.50 -7.38
C TYR A 161 -13.62 -22.09 -7.52
N GLN A 162 -14.46 -21.20 -7.97
CA GLN A 162 -14.20 -19.77 -8.06
C GLN A 162 -15.40 -19.01 -7.50
N TYR A 163 -15.14 -17.90 -6.84
CA TYR A 163 -16.15 -17.05 -6.22
C TYR A 163 -16.01 -15.61 -6.75
N PHE A 164 -17.06 -14.82 -6.61
CA PHE A 164 -16.90 -13.37 -6.74
C PHE A 164 -16.02 -12.83 -5.59
N ALA A 165 -15.25 -11.79 -5.86
CA ALA A 165 -14.42 -11.21 -4.80
C ALA A 165 -15.27 -10.66 -3.65
N SER A 166 -16.49 -10.19 -3.95
CA SER A 166 -17.50 -9.82 -2.94
C SER A 166 -17.90 -10.99 -2.04
N GLU A 167 -18.08 -12.21 -2.61
CA GLU A 167 -18.40 -13.42 -1.83
C GLU A 167 -17.22 -13.84 -0.92
N LEU A 168 -15.98 -13.73 -1.42
CA LEU A 168 -14.78 -14.04 -0.62
C LEU A 168 -14.54 -12.99 0.48
N HIS A 169 -14.83 -11.71 0.21
CA HIS A 169 -14.76 -10.63 1.18
C HIS A 169 -15.61 -10.91 2.43
N GLU A 170 -16.85 -11.34 2.22
CA GLU A 170 -17.80 -11.66 3.31
C GLU A 170 -17.34 -12.84 4.17
N GLN A 171 -16.53 -13.75 3.60
CA GLN A 171 -16.02 -14.92 4.33
C GLN A 171 -14.86 -14.60 5.29
N VAL A 172 -14.22 -13.42 5.17
CA VAL A 172 -12.95 -13.15 5.87
C VAL A 172 -12.98 -11.90 6.76
N ASN A 173 -14.13 -11.25 6.91
CA ASN A 173 -14.28 -10.02 7.69
C ASN A 173 -13.31 -8.92 7.26
N ALA A 174 -13.07 -8.79 5.97
CA ALA A 174 -12.14 -7.79 5.45
C ALA A 174 -12.68 -6.36 5.64
N VAL A 175 -11.80 -5.40 5.86
CA VAL A 175 -12.12 -3.97 5.74
C VAL A 175 -12.16 -3.57 4.27
N VAL A 176 -11.13 -3.99 3.51
CA VAL A 176 -11.04 -3.76 2.07
C VAL A 176 -10.47 -5.01 1.39
N THR A 177 -11.02 -5.32 0.24
CA THR A 177 -10.60 -6.44 -0.61
C THR A 177 -10.24 -5.95 -2.00
N MET A 178 -9.24 -6.58 -2.61
CA MET A 178 -8.85 -6.39 -3.99
C MET A 178 -8.52 -7.73 -4.64
N ASN A 179 -8.54 -7.78 -5.98
CA ASN A 179 -8.12 -8.98 -6.69
C ASN A 179 -6.65 -9.34 -6.39
N ALA A 180 -6.31 -10.60 -6.60
CA ALA A 180 -4.97 -11.12 -6.34
C ALA A 180 -4.36 -11.77 -7.58
N ASP A 181 -4.16 -13.07 -7.55
CA ASP A 181 -3.51 -13.84 -8.61
C ASP A 181 -4.52 -14.30 -9.69
N TYR A 182 -3.99 -14.65 -10.82
CA TYR A 182 -4.71 -15.30 -11.92
C TYR A 182 -4.23 -16.77 -12.08
N TYR A 183 -3.98 -17.47 -10.96
CA TYR A 183 -3.28 -18.74 -10.98
C TYR A 183 -4.11 -19.89 -11.52
N LEU A 184 -5.44 -19.89 -11.36
CA LEU A 184 -6.27 -21.02 -11.78
C LEU A 184 -6.45 -21.10 -13.30
N PRO A 185 -6.73 -19.99 -14.03
CA PRO A 185 -6.78 -20.02 -15.49
C PRO A 185 -5.40 -20.17 -16.15
N ARG A 186 -4.32 -20.04 -15.39
CA ARG A 186 -2.95 -20.08 -15.87
C ARG A 186 -2.22 -21.29 -15.28
N GLU A 187 -1.50 -22.02 -16.12
CA GLU A 187 -0.75 -23.22 -15.72
C GLU A 187 0.74 -22.96 -15.42
N PHE A 188 1.24 -21.73 -15.55
CA PHE A 188 2.63 -21.35 -15.36
C PHE A 188 2.80 -20.28 -14.26
N GLY A 189 4.08 -20.00 -13.90
CA GLY A 189 4.46 -19.07 -12.86
C GLY A 189 4.70 -19.74 -11.51
N ILE A 190 5.24 -18.98 -10.56
CA ILE A 190 5.57 -19.46 -9.23
C ILE A 190 4.41 -19.12 -8.29
N VAL A 191 3.85 -20.12 -7.63
CA VAL A 191 2.77 -19.94 -6.64
C VAL A 191 3.22 -20.47 -5.30
N VAL A 192 3.22 -19.58 -4.31
CA VAL A 192 3.48 -19.88 -2.91
C VAL A 192 2.21 -19.58 -2.12
N ASN A 193 1.85 -20.44 -1.20
CA ASN A 193 0.77 -20.24 -0.27
C ASN A 193 1.10 -20.85 1.09
N ASN A 194 0.86 -20.12 2.18
CA ASN A 194 1.19 -20.56 3.54
C ASN A 194 2.62 -21.09 3.68
N ARG A 195 3.63 -20.37 3.14
CA ARG A 195 5.05 -20.73 3.13
C ARG A 195 5.40 -21.99 2.32
N GLU A 196 4.45 -22.54 1.56
CA GLU A 196 4.66 -23.74 0.75
C GLU A 196 4.73 -23.39 -0.75
N LEU A 197 5.67 -23.99 -1.46
CA LEU A 197 5.77 -23.90 -2.92
C LEU A 197 4.71 -24.81 -3.56
N CYS A 198 3.59 -24.21 -4.00
CA CYS A 198 2.47 -24.94 -4.61
C CYS A 198 2.66 -25.20 -6.11
N ARG A 199 3.33 -24.28 -6.81
CA ARG A 199 3.65 -24.40 -8.24
C ARG A 199 5.01 -23.77 -8.52
N PHE A 200 5.78 -24.43 -9.36
CA PHE A 200 7.01 -23.88 -9.88
C PHE A 200 6.95 -23.82 -11.42
N ASN A 201 6.93 -22.64 -11.94
CA ASN A 201 7.40 -22.18 -13.25
C ASN A 201 7.33 -23.21 -14.41
N THR A 202 6.12 -23.66 -14.75
CA THR A 202 5.90 -24.46 -15.97
C THR A 202 6.14 -23.59 -17.20
N ASP A 203 6.72 -24.14 -18.27
CA ASP A 203 6.95 -23.42 -19.50
C ASP A 203 5.63 -23.11 -20.20
N TYR A 204 5.42 -21.85 -20.59
CA TYR A 204 4.20 -21.42 -21.25
C TYR A 204 4.04 -22.04 -22.67
N TYR A 205 5.14 -22.33 -23.35
CA TYR A 205 5.13 -22.77 -24.75
C TYR A 205 5.59 -24.21 -24.97
N ALA A 206 6.09 -24.88 -23.96
CA ALA A 206 6.58 -26.24 -24.03
C ALA A 206 5.96 -27.12 -22.94
N GLU A 207 5.75 -28.38 -23.26
CA GLU A 207 5.48 -29.38 -22.24
C GLU A 207 6.72 -29.51 -21.35
N GLY A 208 6.62 -29.09 -20.08
CA GLY A 208 7.65 -29.34 -19.11
C GLY A 208 7.98 -28.20 -18.21
N TYR A 209 9.12 -28.36 -17.56
CA TYR A 209 9.65 -27.50 -16.54
C TYR A 209 10.60 -26.47 -17.14
N SER A 210 10.38 -25.19 -16.84
CA SER A 210 11.31 -24.12 -17.20
C SER A 210 12.07 -23.65 -15.97
N LYS A 211 13.40 -23.54 -16.11
CA LYS A 211 14.28 -22.92 -15.12
C LYS A 211 14.23 -21.38 -15.13
N TYR A 212 13.64 -20.79 -16.14
CA TYR A 212 13.48 -19.34 -16.25
C TYR A 212 12.08 -18.95 -15.81
N ASN A 213 11.95 -17.90 -15.00
CA ASN A 213 10.65 -17.38 -14.61
C ASN A 213 9.85 -16.99 -15.85
N CYS A 214 8.66 -17.57 -15.98
CA CYS A 214 7.78 -17.32 -17.12
C CYS A 214 7.12 -15.94 -17.03
N VAL A 215 6.87 -15.46 -15.82
CA VAL A 215 6.29 -14.14 -15.49
C VAL A 215 6.99 -13.58 -14.25
N ASP A 216 6.89 -12.28 -14.07
CA ASP A 216 7.27 -11.68 -12.78
C ASP A 216 6.39 -12.25 -11.69
N THR A 217 6.95 -12.48 -10.52
CA THR A 217 6.22 -12.96 -9.35
C THR A 217 6.49 -12.04 -8.16
N LEU A 218 5.41 -11.53 -7.58
CA LEU A 218 5.42 -10.80 -6.31
C LEU A 218 5.34 -11.80 -5.16
N PHE A 219 6.20 -11.65 -4.16
CA PHE A 219 6.17 -12.39 -2.90
C PHE A 219 5.90 -11.43 -1.75
N VAL A 220 5.08 -11.86 -0.81
CA VAL A 220 4.78 -11.14 0.43
C VAL A 220 5.29 -11.96 1.59
N ASN A 221 6.15 -11.36 2.41
CA ASN A 221 6.72 -12.01 3.59
C ASN A 221 5.93 -11.71 4.87
N SER A 222 6.32 -12.33 5.97
CA SER A 222 5.68 -12.13 7.29
C SER A 222 5.81 -10.71 7.85
N SER A 223 6.76 -9.92 7.34
CA SER A 223 6.86 -8.48 7.67
C SER A 223 5.96 -7.60 6.80
N GLY A 224 5.21 -8.18 5.85
CA GLY A 224 4.38 -7.47 4.89
C GLY A 224 5.19 -6.82 3.76
N ASP A 225 6.48 -7.14 3.64
CA ASP A 225 7.32 -6.55 2.59
C ASP A 225 7.11 -7.25 1.25
N PHE A 226 7.19 -6.44 0.19
CA PHE A 226 7.11 -6.89 -1.19
C PHE A 226 8.49 -7.22 -1.74
N LEU A 227 8.69 -8.48 -2.08
CA LEU A 227 9.86 -8.97 -2.81
C LEU A 227 9.39 -9.50 -4.16
N TYR A 228 10.28 -9.63 -5.13
CA TYR A 228 9.88 -10.15 -6.44
C TYR A 228 11.01 -10.91 -7.12
N LYS A 229 10.61 -11.77 -8.05
CA LYS A 229 11.46 -12.41 -9.04
C LYS A 229 10.95 -12.02 -10.42
N LYS A 230 11.85 -11.51 -11.27
CA LYS A 230 11.49 -11.04 -12.61
C LYS A 230 11.45 -12.19 -13.62
N MET A 231 10.67 -12.01 -14.66
CA MET A 231 10.66 -12.86 -15.84
C MET A 231 12.07 -12.99 -16.40
N GLY A 232 12.45 -14.21 -16.79
CA GLY A 232 13.76 -14.52 -17.35
C GLY A 232 14.86 -14.79 -16.31
N GLU A 233 14.62 -14.58 -15.01
CA GLU A 233 15.53 -15.02 -13.97
C GLU A 233 15.58 -16.55 -13.91
N GLU A 234 16.81 -17.10 -13.79
CA GLU A 234 17.02 -18.53 -13.61
C GLU A 234 16.78 -18.93 -12.14
N ASN A 235 15.89 -19.88 -11.93
CA ASN A 235 15.60 -20.43 -10.60
C ASN A 235 15.37 -21.94 -10.72
N THR A 236 15.49 -22.61 -9.57
CA THR A 236 15.09 -24.02 -9.39
C THR A 236 14.07 -24.09 -8.26
N PRO A 237 13.30 -25.19 -8.14
CA PRO A 237 12.42 -25.38 -6.98
C PRO A 237 13.15 -25.20 -5.67
N GLU A 238 14.35 -25.78 -5.53
CA GLU A 238 15.17 -25.71 -4.31
C GLU A 238 15.62 -24.28 -4.01
N SER A 239 15.95 -23.48 -5.05
CA SER A 239 16.32 -22.06 -4.88
C SER A 239 15.13 -21.22 -4.42
N ILE A 240 13.93 -21.50 -4.94
CA ILE A 240 12.70 -20.83 -4.49
C ILE A 240 12.30 -21.28 -3.09
N GLU A 241 12.39 -22.56 -2.75
CA GLU A 241 12.14 -23.04 -1.39
C GLU A 241 13.12 -22.42 -0.38
N SER A 242 14.40 -22.24 -0.76
CA SER A 242 15.35 -21.49 0.07
C SER A 242 14.95 -20.03 0.21
N PHE A 243 14.57 -19.38 -0.90
CA PHE A 243 14.10 -18.01 -0.88
C PHE A 243 12.86 -17.82 0.02
N ILE A 244 11.92 -18.77 0.01
CA ILE A 244 10.75 -18.79 0.88
C ILE A 244 11.17 -18.83 2.35
N ARG A 245 12.05 -19.77 2.72
CA ARG A 245 12.54 -19.91 4.11
C ARG A 245 13.34 -18.70 4.57
N ASP A 246 14.30 -18.26 3.75
CA ASP A 246 15.26 -17.20 4.11
C ASP A 246 14.60 -15.84 4.27
N ASN A 247 13.45 -15.61 3.61
CA ASN A 247 12.71 -14.35 3.65
C ASN A 247 11.33 -14.49 4.34
N ASP A 248 11.01 -15.65 4.91
CA ASP A 248 9.73 -15.96 5.55
C ASP A 248 8.51 -15.57 4.67
N ILE A 249 8.52 -16.03 3.41
CA ILE A 249 7.48 -15.73 2.43
C ILE A 249 6.18 -16.44 2.80
N LEU A 250 5.11 -15.68 2.97
CA LEU A 250 3.78 -16.19 3.26
C LEU A 250 3.06 -16.66 1.99
N PHE A 251 3.07 -15.83 0.95
CA PHE A 251 2.39 -16.13 -0.31
C PHE A 251 3.01 -15.37 -1.48
N SER A 252 2.62 -15.76 -2.70
CA SER A 252 2.99 -15.05 -3.91
C SER A 252 1.79 -14.73 -4.80
N VAL A 253 1.97 -13.74 -5.66
CA VAL A 253 1.06 -13.35 -6.74
C VAL A 253 1.85 -13.33 -8.04
N ALA A 254 1.43 -14.08 -9.05
CA ALA A 254 2.22 -14.28 -10.26
C ALA A 254 1.45 -13.88 -11.54
N PHE A 255 1.15 -12.60 -11.69
CA PHE A 255 0.59 -11.99 -12.90
C PHE A 255 1.64 -11.09 -13.58
N GLY A 256 1.95 -9.96 -12.99
CA GLY A 256 3.01 -9.04 -13.42
C GLY A 256 2.66 -8.13 -14.60
N PRO A 257 3.62 -7.32 -15.05
CA PRO A 257 4.99 -7.23 -14.54
C PRO A 257 5.13 -6.40 -13.25
N VAL A 258 6.37 -6.31 -12.73
CA VAL A 258 6.77 -5.27 -11.78
C VAL A 258 6.61 -3.91 -12.47
N LEU A 259 5.87 -3.01 -11.85
CA LEU A 259 5.54 -1.69 -12.39
C LEU A 259 6.51 -0.60 -11.91
N VAL A 260 6.88 -0.65 -10.64
CA VAL A 260 7.78 0.32 -10.00
C VAL A 260 8.82 -0.42 -9.18
N GLU A 261 10.05 0.02 -9.28
CA GLU A 261 11.20 -0.51 -8.54
C GLU A 261 12.02 0.66 -7.98
N ASN A 262 12.18 0.72 -6.67
CA ASN A 262 12.86 1.84 -5.97
C ASN A 262 12.29 3.23 -6.34
N GLY A 263 10.98 3.32 -6.50
CA GLY A 263 10.29 4.55 -6.89
C GLY A 263 10.34 4.89 -8.38
N GLU A 264 11.05 4.09 -9.20
CA GLU A 264 11.21 4.35 -10.64
C GLU A 264 10.30 3.44 -11.47
N PRO A 265 9.60 3.97 -12.50
CA PRO A 265 8.72 3.17 -13.34
C PRO A 265 9.52 2.21 -14.22
N GLN A 266 9.04 0.98 -14.31
CA GLN A 266 9.67 -0.07 -15.13
C GLN A 266 9.00 -0.11 -16.50
N PRO A 267 9.74 0.11 -17.60
CA PRO A 267 9.21 -0.03 -18.95
C PRO A 267 8.97 -1.50 -19.29
N CYS A 268 7.81 -1.79 -19.87
CA CYS A 268 7.50 -3.12 -20.37
C CYS A 268 7.09 -3.01 -21.83
N THR A 269 7.95 -3.48 -22.73
CA THR A 269 7.70 -3.47 -24.18
C THR A 269 7.12 -4.77 -24.70
N TRP A 270 7.25 -5.84 -23.94
CA TRP A 270 6.70 -7.16 -24.22
C TRP A 270 6.54 -7.96 -22.93
N TYR A 271 5.47 -8.73 -22.87
CA TYR A 271 5.18 -9.63 -21.73
C TYR A 271 4.43 -10.86 -22.24
N PRO A 272 4.62 -12.06 -21.65
CA PRO A 272 3.99 -13.30 -22.16
C PRO A 272 2.47 -13.32 -22.05
N LEU A 273 1.87 -12.56 -21.14
CA LEU A 273 0.43 -12.35 -21.11
C LEU A 273 0.07 -11.29 -22.15
N GLY A 274 -0.62 -11.71 -23.22
CA GLY A 274 -0.86 -10.89 -24.42
C GLY A 274 -1.59 -9.59 -24.16
N GLU A 275 -2.54 -9.59 -23.24
CA GLU A 275 -3.30 -8.41 -22.79
C GLU A 275 -2.41 -7.33 -22.15
N VAL A 276 -1.26 -7.71 -21.58
CA VAL A 276 -0.31 -6.76 -20.98
C VAL A 276 0.34 -5.86 -22.04
N ASN A 277 0.47 -6.36 -23.28
CA ASN A 277 1.12 -5.65 -24.37
C ASN A 277 0.22 -4.59 -25.06
N LEU A 278 -1.05 -4.54 -24.73
CA LEU A 278 -2.05 -3.66 -25.35
C LEU A 278 -2.63 -2.67 -24.35
N GLY A 279 -3.45 -1.73 -24.81
CA GLY A 279 -4.25 -0.88 -23.94
C GLY A 279 -5.39 -1.66 -23.30
N TYR A 280 -5.30 -1.92 -22.00
CA TYR A 280 -6.30 -2.65 -21.22
C TYR A 280 -6.67 -1.92 -19.93
N SER A 281 -7.75 -2.36 -19.29
CA SER A 281 -8.00 -2.07 -17.89
C SER A 281 -6.86 -2.62 -17.05
N ARG A 282 -6.41 -1.84 -16.07
CA ARG A 282 -5.23 -2.13 -15.26
C ARG A 282 -5.60 -2.14 -13.78
N ALA A 283 -4.95 -3.02 -13.05
CA ALA A 283 -4.95 -3.03 -11.60
C ALA A 283 -3.53 -3.29 -11.11
N GLY A 284 -3.19 -2.78 -9.96
CA GLY A 284 -1.88 -3.00 -9.35
C GLY A 284 -1.87 -2.61 -7.89
N ILE A 285 -0.93 -3.18 -7.17
CA ILE A 285 -0.67 -2.89 -5.76
C ILE A 285 0.78 -2.45 -5.59
N GLY A 286 1.00 -1.43 -4.77
CA GLY A 286 2.33 -0.93 -4.44
C GLY A 286 2.54 -0.83 -2.94
N GLN A 287 3.80 -0.94 -2.53
CA GLN A 287 4.25 -0.68 -1.17
C GLN A 287 4.89 0.72 -1.11
N MET A 288 4.38 1.56 -0.22
CA MET A 288 4.89 2.91 0.03
C MET A 288 5.96 2.90 1.13
N GLY A 289 5.80 2.02 2.11
CA GLY A 289 6.67 1.83 3.25
C GLY A 289 6.18 0.67 4.11
N LYS A 290 6.74 0.51 5.29
CA LYS A 290 6.36 -0.57 6.19
C LYS A 290 4.88 -0.50 6.58
N GLY A 291 4.13 -1.56 6.28
CA GLY A 291 2.69 -1.62 6.54
C GLY A 291 1.87 -0.54 5.84
N HIS A 292 2.35 0.01 4.72
CA HIS A 292 1.69 1.08 3.99
C HIS A 292 1.64 0.77 2.51
N TYR A 293 0.43 0.66 1.96
CA TYR A 293 0.19 0.16 0.63
C TYR A 293 -0.74 1.06 -0.16
N LEU A 294 -0.62 1.02 -1.47
CA LEU A 294 -1.47 1.74 -2.40
C LEU A 294 -1.92 0.79 -3.52
N TYR A 295 -3.21 0.61 -3.66
CA TYR A 295 -3.80 0.01 -4.85
C TYR A 295 -4.19 1.10 -5.84
N MET A 296 -3.99 0.84 -7.12
CA MET A 296 -4.44 1.68 -8.22
C MET A 296 -5.11 0.83 -9.29
N SER A 297 -6.26 1.28 -9.80
CA SER A 297 -6.87 0.67 -10.98
C SER A 297 -7.31 1.71 -12.00
N LEU A 298 -7.24 1.31 -13.26
CA LEU A 298 -7.79 2.02 -14.41
C LEU A 298 -8.74 1.10 -15.15
N ASN A 299 -10.03 1.37 -15.08
CA ASN A 299 -11.03 0.71 -15.89
C ASN A 299 -11.72 1.76 -16.77
N HIS A 300 -11.78 1.52 -18.08
CA HIS A 300 -12.37 2.48 -19.03
C HIS A 300 -13.18 1.74 -20.09
N GLY A 301 -14.30 2.32 -20.49
CA GLY A 301 -15.23 1.72 -21.45
C GLY A 301 -14.64 1.47 -22.84
N SER A 302 -13.71 2.32 -23.30
CA SER A 302 -13.02 2.15 -24.59
C SER A 302 -11.62 1.61 -24.40
N GLN A 303 -11.27 0.54 -25.10
CA GLN A 303 -9.94 -0.05 -25.06
C GLN A 303 -8.86 0.92 -25.57
N GLU A 304 -9.17 1.72 -26.58
CA GLU A 304 -8.24 2.70 -27.16
C GLU A 304 -7.91 3.85 -26.19
N ALA A 305 -8.80 4.11 -25.23
CA ALA A 305 -8.57 5.12 -24.20
C ALA A 305 -7.85 4.59 -22.96
N ARG A 306 -7.51 3.31 -22.94
CA ARG A 306 -6.80 2.66 -21.82
C ARG A 306 -5.29 2.85 -21.98
N TRP A 307 -4.59 2.66 -20.89
CA TRP A 307 -3.13 2.72 -20.88
C TRP A 307 -2.49 1.38 -21.24
N THR A 308 -1.33 1.45 -21.89
CA THR A 308 -0.36 0.35 -21.88
C THR A 308 0.15 0.14 -20.46
N VAL A 309 0.77 -1.00 -20.21
CA VAL A 309 1.39 -1.27 -18.89
C VAL A 309 2.51 -0.28 -18.55
N THR A 310 3.25 0.19 -19.55
CA THR A 310 4.32 1.21 -19.37
C THR A 310 3.73 2.56 -18.93
N GLU A 311 2.62 2.99 -19.54
CA GLU A 311 1.93 4.21 -19.12
C GLU A 311 1.34 4.06 -17.69
N PHE A 312 0.76 2.90 -17.39
CA PHE A 312 0.25 2.61 -16.05
C PHE A 312 1.37 2.63 -15.00
N ALA A 313 2.53 2.04 -15.30
CA ALA A 313 3.71 2.07 -14.44
C ALA A 313 4.20 3.50 -14.19
N ARG A 314 4.23 4.36 -15.23
CA ARG A 314 4.60 5.77 -15.11
C ARG A 314 3.68 6.51 -14.16
N HIS A 315 2.36 6.37 -14.32
CA HIS A 315 1.40 7.05 -13.44
C HIS A 315 1.39 6.49 -12.02
N PHE A 316 1.70 5.20 -11.87
CA PHE A 316 1.83 4.62 -10.53
C PHE A 316 3.06 5.17 -9.81
N ALA A 317 4.19 5.36 -10.52
CA ALA A 317 5.41 5.95 -9.96
C ALA A 317 5.30 7.44 -9.60
N GLU A 318 4.25 8.15 -10.10
CA GLU A 318 3.93 9.52 -9.65
C GLU A 318 3.38 9.54 -8.20
N LYS A 319 3.00 8.38 -7.65
CA LYS A 319 2.59 8.20 -6.26
C LYS A 319 3.80 7.78 -5.40
N PRO A 320 3.75 7.98 -4.07
CA PRO A 320 4.90 7.73 -3.19
C PRO A 320 5.14 6.23 -2.93
N VAL A 321 5.15 5.40 -3.99
CA VAL A 321 5.40 3.96 -3.90
C VAL A 321 6.87 3.64 -4.18
N GLN A 322 7.42 2.68 -3.45
CA GLN A 322 8.78 2.18 -3.64
C GLN A 322 8.80 0.97 -4.58
N THR A 323 7.83 0.09 -4.43
CA THR A 323 7.63 -1.09 -5.27
C THR A 323 6.17 -1.16 -5.67
N ALA A 324 5.88 -1.43 -6.94
CA ALA A 324 4.52 -1.70 -7.39
C ALA A 324 4.48 -2.85 -8.40
N TYR A 325 3.38 -3.58 -8.40
CA TYR A 325 3.19 -4.81 -9.14
C TYR A 325 1.83 -4.83 -9.84
N CYS A 326 1.79 -5.30 -11.09
CA CYS A 326 0.57 -5.41 -11.88
C CYS A 326 -0.23 -6.66 -11.49
N LEU A 327 -1.51 -6.46 -11.23
CA LEU A 327 -2.50 -7.50 -11.00
C LEU A 327 -3.38 -7.68 -12.23
N ASP A 328 -4.20 -8.74 -12.28
CA ASP A 328 -5.22 -8.89 -13.33
C ASP A 328 -6.19 -7.69 -13.29
N GLY A 329 -6.59 -7.22 -14.44
CA GLY A 329 -7.47 -6.08 -14.61
C GLY A 329 -8.85 -6.46 -15.11
N GLY A 330 -9.56 -5.49 -15.71
CA GLY A 330 -10.86 -5.73 -16.31
C GLY A 330 -11.96 -6.00 -15.29
N GLN A 331 -12.68 -7.11 -15.46
CA GLN A 331 -13.76 -7.51 -14.55
C GLN A 331 -13.27 -7.99 -13.18
N THR A 332 -12.02 -8.43 -13.09
CA THR A 332 -11.43 -8.89 -11.84
C THR A 332 -10.69 -7.80 -11.10
N GLY A 333 -10.32 -6.71 -11.79
CA GLY A 333 -9.63 -5.55 -11.19
C GLY A 333 -10.57 -4.71 -10.35
N GLU A 334 -11.03 -5.24 -9.23
CA GLU A 334 -12.02 -4.64 -8.35
C GLU A 334 -11.47 -4.34 -6.96
N VAL A 335 -12.10 -3.35 -6.32
CA VAL A 335 -11.94 -3.03 -4.90
C VAL A 335 -13.32 -3.12 -4.26
N TYR A 336 -13.48 -4.05 -3.34
CA TYR A 336 -14.70 -4.20 -2.55
C TYR A 336 -14.53 -3.56 -1.18
N PHE A 337 -15.45 -2.66 -0.84
CA PHE A 337 -15.38 -1.87 0.39
C PHE A 337 -16.77 -1.51 0.88
N CYS A 338 -17.01 -1.62 2.17
CA CYS A 338 -18.28 -1.27 2.82
C CYS A 338 -19.50 -1.81 2.07
N GLY A 339 -19.52 -3.12 1.78
CA GLY A 339 -20.65 -3.82 1.18
C GLY A 339 -20.87 -3.57 -0.32
N SER A 340 -19.90 -2.98 -1.04
CA SER A 340 -20.02 -2.75 -2.47
C SER A 340 -18.68 -2.67 -3.20
N VAL A 341 -18.70 -2.96 -4.51
CA VAL A 341 -17.56 -2.66 -5.40
C VAL A 341 -17.43 -1.15 -5.52
N TYR A 342 -16.28 -0.61 -5.13
CA TYR A 342 -16.03 0.84 -5.12
C TYR A 342 -15.67 1.38 -6.50
N ASN A 343 -14.83 0.69 -7.26
CA ASN A 343 -14.42 1.13 -8.58
C ASN A 343 -15.42 0.70 -9.68
N TYR A 344 -15.29 1.29 -10.86
CA TYR A 344 -15.91 0.74 -12.05
C TYR A 344 -15.13 -0.50 -12.50
N ILE A 345 -15.83 -1.57 -12.81
CA ILE A 345 -15.26 -2.78 -13.41
C ILE A 345 -15.82 -2.97 -14.82
N ASP A 346 -15.07 -3.63 -15.69
CA ASP A 346 -15.46 -3.81 -17.09
C ASP A 346 -16.79 -4.55 -17.18
N PHE A 347 -17.65 -4.09 -18.08
CA PHE A 347 -19.02 -4.58 -18.29
C PHE A 347 -19.98 -4.40 -17.09
N GLY A 348 -19.52 -3.77 -16.00
CA GLY A 348 -20.35 -3.51 -14.81
C GLY A 348 -20.76 -4.74 -14.01
N VAL A 349 -20.08 -5.88 -14.22
CA VAL A 349 -20.33 -7.15 -13.52
C VAL A 349 -19.04 -7.79 -13.08
N GLU A 350 -19.03 -8.35 -11.88
CA GLU A 350 -17.91 -9.12 -11.35
C GLU A 350 -17.64 -10.37 -12.20
N ARG A 351 -16.40 -10.80 -12.25
CA ARG A 351 -16.00 -12.13 -12.72
C ARG A 351 -15.50 -12.94 -11.53
N ARG A 352 -15.78 -14.25 -11.53
CA ARG A 352 -15.27 -15.14 -10.50
C ARG A 352 -13.75 -15.21 -10.53
N VAL A 353 -13.16 -15.22 -9.34
CA VAL A 353 -11.71 -15.27 -9.09
C VAL A 353 -11.36 -16.49 -8.25
N SER A 354 -10.10 -16.88 -8.30
CA SER A 354 -9.57 -17.98 -7.50
C SER A 354 -9.10 -17.53 -6.10
N ASP A 355 -8.84 -16.25 -5.94
CA ASP A 355 -8.35 -15.68 -4.69
C ASP A 355 -8.48 -14.16 -4.66
N ILE A 356 -8.33 -13.63 -3.46
CA ILE A 356 -8.28 -12.19 -3.18
C ILE A 356 -7.11 -11.86 -2.25
N LEU A 357 -6.60 -10.62 -2.36
CA LEU A 357 -5.88 -9.94 -1.29
C LEU A 357 -6.87 -9.13 -0.47
N TYR A 358 -6.66 -9.09 0.83
CA TYR A 358 -7.49 -8.28 1.70
C TYR A 358 -6.71 -7.72 2.89
N PHE A 359 -7.24 -6.63 3.43
CA PHE A 359 -6.77 -6.03 4.65
C PHE A 359 -7.91 -6.05 5.68
N ALA A 360 -7.54 -6.40 6.90
CA ALA A 360 -8.49 -6.55 8.00
C ALA A 360 -8.07 -5.74 9.22
N THR A 361 -9.04 -5.46 10.09
CA THR A 361 -8.74 -4.91 11.42
C THR A 361 -8.04 -5.95 12.30
N ALA A 362 -7.29 -5.50 13.29
CA ALA A 362 -6.63 -6.36 14.27
C ALA A 362 -7.07 -6.03 15.69
N VAL A 363 -6.86 -6.95 16.60
CA VAL A 363 -7.13 -6.75 18.03
C VAL A 363 -5.83 -6.45 18.77
N PRO A 364 -5.88 -5.74 19.92
CA PRO A 364 -4.73 -5.63 20.80
C PRO A 364 -4.22 -7.01 21.17
N SER A 365 -2.93 -7.27 20.95
CA SER A 365 -2.29 -8.48 21.46
C SER A 365 -2.29 -8.39 22.99
N ALA A 366 -2.66 -9.48 23.66
CA ALA A 366 -2.41 -9.59 25.10
C ALA A 366 -0.88 -9.53 25.27
N GLU A 367 -0.35 -8.49 25.91
CA GLU A 367 1.06 -8.49 26.32
C GLU A 367 1.28 -9.75 27.16
N GLU A 368 2.21 -10.62 26.78
CA GLU A 368 2.79 -11.53 27.73
C GLU A 368 3.56 -10.68 28.74
N PRO A 369 3.23 -10.73 30.02
CA PRO A 369 3.95 -9.96 31.01
C PRO A 369 5.37 -10.49 31.11
N GLY A 370 6.30 -9.83 30.44
CA GLY A 370 7.74 -9.91 30.66
C GLY A 370 8.39 -11.26 30.32
N ALA A 371 8.92 -11.37 29.10
CA ALA A 371 10.04 -12.30 28.84
C ALA A 371 11.38 -11.57 29.07
#